data_8f905927d80f6a5ecc37f19a10643128
#
_entry.id   8f905927d80f6a5ecc37f19a10643128
#
_cell.length_a   1.000
_cell.length_b   1.000
_cell.length_c   1.000
_cell.angle_alpha   90.00
_cell.angle_beta   90.00
_cell.angle_gamma   90.00
#
_symmetry.space_group_name_H-M   'P 1'
#
loop_
_entity.id
_entity.type
_entity.pdbx_description
1 polymer ?
#
loop_
_entity_poly.entity_id
_entity_poly.type
_entity_poly.pdbx_seq_one_letter_code
_entity_poly.pdbx_strand_id
1 'polypeptide(L)'
;MKPFNQILILFLFLVFSCQGQITNANLLSSEPISASRFLGIDVLSNQYYEENNILYKKNGDQIWQYKNVILGEILKIDTKNPLKIAVFFEGFNSVVLLDSQLNEIQQIAFSNINKASIISSAVGIAAQNKLWFYDTISQKIGLFNYSNEDFKFISTPLPGNFRHYESDFNNFQWIDKDLKWYSCNLFGEIKLIRQVPDFDKIQIVNSDLILFSKGEHLYFLDFKSNKTLEVQNVNKSFDFFIYKDQILSIFTNRQIKNYKILLP
;
A
#
# COMPACT_ATOMS: atom_id res chain seq x y z
N MET A 1 -63.34 7.02 0.20
CA MET A 1 -62.12 7.82 0.40
C MET A 1 -61.32 7.34 1.60
N LYS A 2 -60.89 6.08 1.68
CA LYS A 2 -60.10 5.59 2.83
C LYS A 2 -58.88 4.68 2.54
N PRO A 3 -58.58 4.26 1.31
CA PRO A 3 -57.33 3.43 1.13
C PRO A 3 -56.06 4.30 0.84
N PHE A 4 -56.21 5.56 0.44
CA PHE A 4 -55.02 6.37 0.02
C PHE A 4 -54.14 6.83 1.18
N ASN A 5 -54.72 7.03 2.38
CA ASN A 5 -53.98 7.45 3.56
C ASN A 5 -53.19 6.29 4.21
N GLN A 6 -53.58 5.03 4.04
CA GLN A 6 -52.88 3.89 4.60
C GLN A 6 -51.62 3.54 3.80
N ILE A 7 -51.61 3.78 2.50
CA ILE A 7 -50.44 3.54 1.62
C ILE A 7 -49.39 4.60 1.88
N LEU A 8 -49.77 5.85 2.17
CA LEU A 8 -48.80 6.90 2.48
C LEU A 8 -48.07 6.68 3.82
N ILE A 9 -48.71 6.08 4.79
CA ILE A 9 -48.11 5.73 6.09
C ILE A 9 -47.15 4.54 5.95
N LEU A 10 -47.42 3.57 5.07
CA LEU A 10 -46.52 2.43 4.80
C LEU A 10 -45.24 2.86 4.08
N PHE A 11 -45.28 3.91 3.26
CA PHE A 11 -44.11 4.43 2.55
C PHE A 11 -43.19 5.26 3.47
N LEU A 12 -43.69 5.78 4.59
CA LEU A 12 -42.91 6.57 5.54
C LEU A 12 -42.02 5.72 6.45
N PHE A 13 -42.29 4.40 6.56
CA PHE A 13 -41.48 3.47 7.37
C PHE A 13 -40.33 2.79 6.60
N LEU A 14 -40.18 3.06 5.29
CA LEU A 14 -39.11 2.50 4.47
C LEU A 14 -37.88 3.43 4.39
N VAL A 15 -37.79 4.44 5.20
CA VAL A 15 -36.51 5.14 5.43
C VAL A 15 -35.66 4.22 6.31
N PHE A 16 -35.13 3.16 5.74
CA PHE A 16 -34.01 2.45 6.35
C PHE A 16 -32.88 3.45 6.51
N SER A 17 -32.72 3.97 7.71
CA SER A 17 -31.50 4.64 8.11
C SER A 17 -30.36 3.63 7.93
N CYS A 18 -29.62 3.78 6.82
CA CYS A 18 -28.32 3.13 6.65
C CYS A 18 -27.41 3.77 7.72
N GLN A 19 -27.53 3.31 8.98
CA GLN A 19 -26.61 3.69 10.02
C GLN A 19 -25.28 3.03 9.64
N GLY A 20 -24.35 3.83 9.17
CA GLY A 20 -22.96 3.41 8.99
C GLY A 20 -22.49 2.77 10.29
N GLN A 21 -22.04 1.53 10.23
CA GLN A 21 -21.45 0.90 11.40
C GLN A 21 -20.15 1.61 11.73
N ILE A 22 -19.89 1.83 13.01
CA ILE A 22 -18.69 2.53 13.48
C ILE A 22 -17.79 1.56 14.25
N THR A 23 -16.48 1.80 14.19
CA THR A 23 -15.50 1.19 15.08
C THR A 23 -14.71 2.29 15.79
N ASN A 24 -14.50 2.13 17.08
CA ASN A 24 -13.79 3.12 17.88
C ASN A 24 -12.30 2.81 17.94
N ALA A 25 -11.50 3.83 17.70
CA ALA A 25 -10.05 3.77 17.88
C ALA A 25 -9.69 4.26 19.28
N ASN A 26 -8.92 3.47 20.02
CA ASN A 26 -8.41 3.83 21.34
C ASN A 26 -6.93 4.22 21.22
N LEU A 27 -6.60 5.48 21.48
CA LEU A 27 -5.24 5.99 21.40
C LEU A 27 -4.33 5.25 22.40
N LEU A 28 -3.24 4.67 21.89
CA LEU A 28 -2.22 3.98 22.67
C LEU A 28 -1.00 4.87 22.90
N SER A 29 -0.50 5.50 21.84
CA SER A 29 0.68 6.36 21.89
C SER A 29 0.61 7.46 20.85
N SER A 30 1.34 8.55 21.10
CA SER A 30 1.56 9.63 20.16
C SER A 30 3.03 10.05 20.27
N GLU A 31 3.76 9.95 19.16
CA GLU A 31 5.19 10.23 19.12
C GLU A 31 5.48 11.28 18.04
N PRO A 32 6.26 12.34 18.35
CA PRO A 32 6.76 13.23 17.32
C PRO A 32 7.79 12.49 16.45
N ILE A 33 7.78 12.77 15.15
CA ILE A 33 8.77 12.25 14.22
C ILE A 33 9.21 13.36 13.27
N SER A 34 10.51 13.54 13.14
CA SER A 34 11.07 14.48 12.17
C SER A 34 11.07 13.81 10.81
N ALA A 35 9.95 13.92 10.10
CA ALA A 35 9.75 13.31 8.80
C ALA A 35 8.92 14.21 7.89
N SER A 36 9.36 14.37 6.65
CA SER A 36 8.56 14.97 5.59
C SER A 36 7.53 13.97 5.04
N ARG A 37 7.89 12.68 5.04
CA ARG A 37 7.03 11.59 4.54
C ARG A 37 7.25 10.31 5.34
N PHE A 38 6.16 9.68 5.75
CA PHE A 38 6.19 8.35 6.34
C PHE A 38 6.01 7.30 5.25
N LEU A 39 6.83 6.24 5.26
CA LEU A 39 6.91 5.28 4.16
C LEU A 39 6.40 3.89 4.54
N GLY A 40 6.38 3.52 5.83
CA GLY A 40 5.85 2.23 6.24
C GLY A 40 6.34 1.74 7.59
N ILE A 41 5.80 0.58 7.98
CA ILE A 41 6.22 -0.20 9.15
C ILE A 41 6.37 -1.65 8.69
N ASP A 42 7.50 -2.28 8.99
CA ASP A 42 7.74 -3.68 8.63
C ASP A 42 7.16 -4.68 9.65
N VAL A 43 7.38 -5.97 9.39
CA VAL A 43 6.88 -7.06 10.27
C VAL A 43 7.53 -7.07 11.65
N LEU A 44 8.71 -6.46 11.81
CA LEU A 44 9.43 -6.31 13.08
C LEU A 44 9.11 -4.98 13.78
N SER A 45 8.11 -4.23 13.29
CA SER A 45 7.70 -2.92 13.80
C SER A 45 8.74 -1.82 13.64
N ASN A 46 9.72 -1.99 12.73
CA ASN A 46 10.60 -0.90 12.35
C ASN A 46 9.82 0.13 11.55
N GLN A 47 9.99 1.40 11.89
CA GLN A 47 9.37 2.54 11.21
C GLN A 47 10.31 3.04 10.12
N TYR A 48 9.76 3.30 8.92
CA TYR A 48 10.49 3.85 7.79
C TYR A 48 9.91 5.22 7.41
N TYR A 49 10.77 6.21 7.31
CA TYR A 49 10.37 7.57 6.96
C TYR A 49 11.46 8.30 6.19
N GLU A 50 11.09 9.38 5.56
CA GLU A 50 11.98 10.23 4.81
C GLU A 50 11.98 11.66 5.36
N GLU A 51 13.18 12.24 5.43
CA GLU A 51 13.38 13.65 5.70
C GLU A 51 14.58 14.15 4.87
N ASN A 52 14.40 15.23 4.12
CA ASN A 52 15.43 15.83 3.25
C ASN A 52 16.07 14.83 2.27
N ASN A 53 15.25 13.97 1.65
CA ASN A 53 15.69 12.91 0.73
C ASN A 53 16.66 11.89 1.37
N ILE A 54 16.55 11.68 2.66
CA ILE A 54 17.26 10.64 3.41
C ILE A 54 16.21 9.65 3.92
N LEU A 55 16.39 8.37 3.59
CA LEU A 55 15.61 7.29 4.16
C LEU A 55 16.12 6.98 5.56
N TYR A 56 15.22 6.98 6.52
CA TYR A 56 15.48 6.55 7.90
C TYR A 56 14.71 5.28 8.22
N LYS A 57 15.35 4.43 9.01
CA LYS A 57 14.73 3.29 9.70
C LYS A 57 14.93 3.47 11.18
N LYS A 58 13.84 3.40 11.96
CA LYS A 58 13.86 3.54 13.43
C LYS A 58 13.29 2.30 14.10
N ASN A 59 13.98 1.82 15.14
CA ASN A 59 13.52 0.77 16.05
C ASN A 59 13.90 1.15 17.48
N GLY A 60 12.93 1.60 18.28
CA GLY A 60 13.19 2.19 19.58
C GLY A 60 14.13 3.40 19.43
N ASP A 61 15.28 3.34 20.11
CA ASP A 61 16.30 4.39 20.07
C ASP A 61 17.32 4.23 18.95
N GLN A 62 17.29 3.10 18.24
CA GLN A 62 18.19 2.85 17.12
C GLN A 62 17.67 3.48 15.85
N ILE A 63 18.55 4.19 15.14
CA ILE A 63 18.23 4.84 13.87
C ILE A 63 19.34 4.49 12.87
N TRP A 64 18.92 4.00 11.71
CA TRP A 64 19.76 3.82 10.53
C TRP A 64 19.32 4.79 9.45
N GLN A 65 20.20 5.12 8.52
CA GLN A 65 19.90 6.02 7.43
C GLN A 65 20.53 5.56 6.12
N TYR A 66 19.86 5.87 5.01
CA TYR A 66 20.38 5.69 3.65
C TYR A 66 20.15 6.96 2.86
N LYS A 67 21.17 7.40 2.13
CA LYS A 67 21.10 8.56 1.26
C LYS A 67 21.75 8.23 -0.08
N ASN A 68 21.05 8.55 -1.17
CA ASN A 68 21.62 8.53 -2.51
C ASN A 68 21.34 9.88 -3.18
N VAL A 69 22.40 10.63 -3.47
CA VAL A 69 22.30 11.98 -4.06
C VAL A 69 22.16 11.95 -5.58
N ILE A 70 22.40 10.78 -6.21
CA ILE A 70 22.39 10.63 -7.67
C ILE A 70 21.02 10.21 -8.16
N LEU A 71 20.34 9.32 -7.43
CA LEU A 71 19.08 8.69 -7.87
C LEU A 71 17.81 9.53 -7.63
N GLY A 72 17.97 10.75 -7.07
CA GLY A 72 16.84 11.66 -6.88
C GLY A 72 15.89 11.22 -5.75
N GLU A 73 14.59 11.43 -5.96
CA GLU A 73 13.56 11.18 -4.94
C GLU A 73 13.16 9.72 -4.86
N ILE A 74 12.94 9.25 -3.64
CA ILE A 74 12.39 7.92 -3.38
C ILE A 74 10.90 7.94 -3.75
N LEU A 75 10.49 7.13 -4.72
CA LEU A 75 9.06 6.95 -5.00
C LEU A 75 8.41 6.03 -3.97
N LYS A 76 8.98 4.86 -3.77
CA LYS A 76 8.41 3.81 -2.91
C LYS A 76 9.48 2.96 -2.27
N ILE A 77 9.17 2.43 -1.10
CA ILE A 77 9.96 1.36 -0.48
C ILE A 77 9.10 0.10 -0.34
N ASP A 78 9.73 -1.05 -0.44
CA ASP A 78 9.14 -2.33 -0.07
C ASP A 78 9.91 -2.91 1.12
N THR A 79 9.21 -3.03 2.24
CA THR A 79 9.72 -3.49 3.54
C THR A 79 9.15 -4.86 3.93
N LYS A 80 8.56 -5.60 2.98
CA LYS A 80 7.99 -6.94 3.22
C LYS A 80 9.04 -7.92 3.73
N ASN A 81 10.29 -7.77 3.30
CA ASN A 81 11.43 -8.48 3.87
C ASN A 81 12.28 -7.49 4.69
N PRO A 82 12.25 -7.54 6.04
CA PRO A 82 13.03 -6.60 6.88
C PRO A 82 14.55 -6.81 6.79
N LEU A 83 15.01 -7.92 6.19
CA LEU A 83 16.42 -8.21 5.93
C LEU A 83 16.88 -7.75 4.54
N LYS A 84 15.94 -7.36 3.68
CA LYS A 84 16.21 -6.86 2.33
C LYS A 84 15.13 -5.89 1.90
N ILE A 85 15.42 -4.62 1.96
CA ILE A 85 14.50 -3.54 1.64
C ILE A 85 14.77 -3.11 0.20
N ALA A 86 13.73 -2.99 -0.62
CA ALA A 86 13.85 -2.44 -1.96
C ALA A 86 13.41 -0.97 -1.95
N VAL A 87 14.27 -0.09 -2.44
CA VAL A 87 14.00 1.35 -2.58
C VAL A 87 13.91 1.67 -4.07
N PHE A 88 12.77 2.14 -4.51
CA PHE A 88 12.51 2.45 -5.92
C PHE A 88 12.63 3.95 -6.20
N PHE A 89 13.47 4.28 -7.15
CA PHE A 89 13.75 5.61 -7.70
C PHE A 89 13.21 5.67 -9.13
N GLU A 90 11.96 6.06 -9.31
CA GLU A 90 11.29 6.03 -10.63
C GLU A 90 11.97 6.96 -11.63
N GLY A 91 12.36 8.19 -11.20
CA GLY A 91 12.99 9.17 -12.07
C GLY A 91 14.30 8.69 -12.69
N PHE A 92 15.00 7.75 -12.06
CA PHE A 92 16.20 7.09 -12.54
C PHE A 92 15.98 5.65 -12.97
N ASN A 93 14.72 5.18 -12.97
CA ASN A 93 14.34 3.83 -13.36
C ASN A 93 15.20 2.76 -12.65
N SER A 94 15.45 2.97 -11.36
CA SER A 94 16.42 2.20 -10.59
C SER A 94 15.85 1.72 -9.26
N VAL A 95 16.32 0.56 -8.83
CA VAL A 95 16.05 -0.01 -7.50
C VAL A 95 17.34 -0.18 -6.76
N VAL A 96 17.35 0.20 -5.49
CA VAL A 96 18.43 -0.13 -4.56
C VAL A 96 17.93 -1.15 -3.56
N LEU A 97 18.68 -2.23 -3.43
CA LEU A 97 18.47 -3.22 -2.38
C LEU A 97 19.35 -2.88 -1.18
N LEU A 98 18.72 -2.74 -0.01
CA LEU A 98 19.40 -2.45 1.25
C LEU A 98 19.27 -3.63 2.21
N ASP A 99 20.27 -3.82 3.06
CA ASP A 99 20.20 -4.77 4.18
C ASP A 99 19.36 -4.24 5.36
N SER A 100 19.31 -5.00 6.44
CA SER A 100 18.56 -4.64 7.64
C SER A 100 19.09 -3.39 8.37
N GLN A 101 20.30 -2.94 8.06
CA GLN A 101 20.92 -1.72 8.60
C GLN A 101 20.96 -0.57 7.60
N LEU A 102 20.22 -0.70 6.49
CA LEU A 102 20.20 0.23 5.36
C LEU A 102 21.55 0.37 4.64
N ASN A 103 22.45 -0.60 4.72
CA ASN A 103 23.61 -0.62 3.85
C ASN A 103 23.21 -1.10 2.45
N GLU A 104 23.78 -0.48 1.42
CA GLU A 104 23.51 -0.84 0.03
C GLU A 104 24.10 -2.21 -0.28
N ILE A 105 23.25 -3.13 -0.76
CA ILE A 105 23.64 -4.46 -1.21
C ILE A 105 23.89 -4.45 -2.73
N GLN A 106 22.94 -3.84 -3.47
CA GLN A 106 22.97 -3.83 -4.93
C GLN A 106 22.13 -2.67 -5.48
N GLN A 107 22.63 -2.03 -6.53
CA GLN A 107 21.84 -1.09 -7.34
C GLN A 107 21.51 -1.74 -8.68
N ILE A 108 20.23 -1.67 -9.07
CA ILE A 108 19.68 -2.26 -10.29
C ILE A 108 19.14 -1.12 -11.14
N ALA A 109 19.72 -0.87 -12.30
CA ALA A 109 19.22 0.09 -13.28
C ALA A 109 18.48 -0.68 -14.39
N PHE A 110 17.15 -0.55 -14.44
CA PHE A 110 16.32 -1.28 -15.40
C PHE A 110 16.61 -0.91 -16.86
N SER A 111 17.14 0.28 -17.13
CA SER A 111 17.55 0.71 -18.48
C SER A 111 18.74 -0.07 -19.06
N ASN A 112 19.49 -0.79 -18.22
CA ASN A 112 20.75 -1.44 -18.63
C ASN A 112 20.66 -2.98 -18.63
N ILE A 113 19.48 -3.55 -18.43
CA ILE A 113 19.32 -5.01 -18.28
C ILE A 113 19.26 -5.68 -19.66
N ASN A 114 20.23 -6.54 -19.97
CA ASN A 114 20.25 -7.44 -21.16
C ASN A 114 19.86 -6.74 -22.48
N LYS A 115 20.27 -5.49 -22.68
CA LYS A 115 19.93 -4.67 -23.87
C LYS A 115 18.42 -4.42 -24.06
N ALA A 116 17.61 -4.75 -23.08
CA ALA A 116 16.19 -4.42 -23.10
C ALA A 116 15.97 -3.01 -22.55
N SER A 117 15.07 -2.27 -23.17
CA SER A 117 14.67 -0.95 -22.69
C SER A 117 13.42 -1.16 -21.79
N ILE A 118 13.63 -1.43 -20.51
CA ILE A 118 12.56 -1.53 -19.51
C ILE A 118 12.39 -0.17 -18.85
N ILE A 119 11.16 0.35 -18.80
CA ILE A 119 10.81 1.55 -18.02
C ILE A 119 9.79 1.12 -16.97
N SER A 120 10.26 0.97 -15.74
CA SER A 120 9.43 0.49 -14.65
C SER A 120 8.66 1.62 -13.97
N SER A 121 7.36 1.44 -13.73
CA SER A 121 6.53 2.32 -12.92
C SER A 121 6.01 1.67 -11.63
N ALA A 122 6.29 0.39 -11.44
CA ALA A 122 5.97 -0.32 -10.21
C ALA A 122 7.02 -1.39 -9.93
N VAL A 123 7.45 -1.47 -8.67
CA VAL A 123 8.45 -2.44 -8.20
C VAL A 123 8.05 -2.96 -6.83
N GLY A 124 8.40 -4.21 -6.55
CA GLY A 124 8.26 -4.80 -5.22
C GLY A 124 9.06 -6.09 -5.07
N ILE A 125 9.25 -6.55 -3.85
CA ILE A 125 9.99 -7.78 -3.56
C ILE A 125 9.12 -9.00 -3.92
N ALA A 126 9.72 -9.96 -4.63
CA ALA A 126 9.14 -11.27 -4.93
C ALA A 126 9.94 -12.39 -4.26
N ALA A 127 9.39 -13.61 -4.28
CA ALA A 127 10.09 -14.80 -3.80
C ALA A 127 11.34 -15.13 -4.65
N GLN A 128 12.25 -15.94 -4.08
CA GLN A 128 13.39 -16.52 -4.80
C GLN A 128 14.36 -15.51 -5.44
N ASN A 129 14.75 -14.49 -4.67
CA ASN A 129 15.67 -13.43 -5.12
C ASN A 129 15.17 -12.67 -6.35
N LYS A 130 13.87 -12.41 -6.41
CA LYS A 130 13.27 -11.68 -7.52
C LYS A 130 12.63 -10.38 -7.05
N LEU A 131 12.46 -9.47 -8.01
CA LEU A 131 11.62 -8.29 -7.89
C LEU A 131 10.47 -8.40 -8.88
N TRP A 132 9.28 -8.04 -8.44
CA TRP A 132 8.19 -7.65 -9.33
C TRP A 132 8.56 -6.35 -9.99
N PHE A 133 8.23 -6.21 -11.26
CA PHE A 133 8.21 -4.92 -11.94
C PHE A 133 7.08 -4.85 -12.95
N TYR A 134 6.61 -3.64 -13.23
CA TYR A 134 5.70 -3.39 -14.33
C TYR A 134 6.40 -2.48 -15.34
N ASP A 135 6.56 -2.97 -16.56
CA ASP A 135 7.17 -2.23 -17.66
C ASP A 135 6.11 -1.46 -18.45
N THR A 136 6.27 -0.14 -18.53
CA THR A 136 5.33 0.76 -19.22
C THR A 136 5.41 0.65 -20.73
N ILE A 137 6.54 0.19 -21.31
CA ILE A 137 6.72 0.05 -22.76
C ILE A 137 5.96 -1.15 -23.26
N SER A 138 6.24 -2.33 -22.72
CA SER A 138 5.56 -3.57 -23.10
C SER A 138 4.18 -3.73 -22.47
N GLN A 139 3.85 -2.91 -21.47
CA GLN A 139 2.65 -2.99 -20.64
C GLN A 139 2.50 -4.36 -19.94
N LYS A 140 3.61 -4.91 -19.45
CA LYS A 140 3.63 -6.25 -18.85
C LYS A 140 4.19 -6.21 -17.43
N ILE A 141 3.69 -7.15 -16.62
CA ILE A 141 4.31 -7.52 -15.36
C ILE A 141 5.45 -8.48 -15.65
N GLY A 142 6.59 -8.26 -15.01
CA GLY A 142 7.75 -9.12 -15.08
C GLY A 142 8.32 -9.45 -13.71
N LEU A 143 9.21 -10.42 -13.70
CA LEU A 143 10.05 -10.82 -12.58
C LEU A 143 11.52 -10.62 -12.97
N PHE A 144 12.22 -9.82 -12.20
CA PHE A 144 13.66 -9.61 -12.33
C PHE A 144 14.38 -10.40 -11.25
N ASN A 145 15.29 -11.29 -11.64
CA ASN A 145 16.14 -12.04 -10.72
C ASN A 145 17.45 -11.27 -10.51
N TYR A 146 17.61 -10.70 -9.31
CA TYR A 146 18.78 -9.88 -8.98
C TYR A 146 20.06 -10.66 -8.68
N SER A 147 20.00 -12.01 -8.60
CA SER A 147 21.19 -12.83 -8.41
C SER A 147 21.95 -13.12 -9.72
N ASN A 148 21.25 -13.19 -10.84
CA ASN A 148 21.82 -13.43 -12.17
C ASN A 148 21.54 -12.31 -13.17
N GLU A 149 20.90 -11.22 -12.70
CA GLU A 149 20.56 -10.03 -13.48
C GLU A 149 19.74 -10.31 -14.74
N ASP A 150 18.85 -11.29 -14.66
CA ASP A 150 17.98 -11.70 -15.74
C ASP A 150 16.50 -11.40 -15.41
N PHE A 151 15.65 -11.26 -16.41
CA PHE A 151 14.25 -11.00 -16.23
C PHE A 151 13.36 -11.82 -17.17
N LYS A 152 12.10 -11.95 -16.77
CA LYS A 152 11.07 -12.59 -17.57
C LYS A 152 9.76 -11.81 -17.44
N PHE A 153 9.15 -11.44 -18.58
CA PHE A 153 7.76 -11.04 -18.58
C PHE A 153 6.88 -12.27 -18.35
N ILE A 154 5.93 -12.14 -17.43
CA ILE A 154 5.04 -13.23 -17.02
C ILE A 154 3.59 -12.97 -17.35
N SER A 155 3.19 -11.74 -17.64
CA SER A 155 1.83 -11.41 -18.03
C SER A 155 1.71 -11.13 -19.52
N THR A 156 0.48 -11.21 -20.05
CA THR A 156 0.08 -10.53 -21.27
C THR A 156 0.06 -9.01 -21.05
N PRO A 157 0.08 -8.18 -22.10
CA PRO A 157 -0.08 -6.74 -21.95
C PRO A 157 -1.37 -6.39 -21.21
N LEU A 158 -1.28 -5.45 -20.27
CA LEU A 158 -2.40 -4.90 -19.49
C LEU A 158 -2.21 -3.40 -19.30
N PRO A 159 -3.29 -2.60 -19.24
CA PRO A 159 -3.17 -1.17 -19.02
C PRO A 159 -2.52 -0.88 -17.66
N GLY A 160 -1.48 -0.05 -17.66
CA GLY A 160 -0.69 0.31 -16.47
C GLY A 160 -1.25 1.45 -15.63
N ASN A 161 -2.52 1.80 -15.78
CA ASN A 161 -3.15 2.89 -15.05
C ASN A 161 -3.53 2.44 -13.63
N PHE A 162 -2.51 2.13 -12.82
CA PHE A 162 -2.70 1.71 -11.43
C PHE A 162 -3.00 2.93 -10.56
N ARG A 163 -4.15 2.94 -9.91
CA ARG A 163 -4.42 3.89 -8.82
C ARG A 163 -3.66 3.53 -7.55
N HIS A 164 -3.44 2.23 -7.36
CA HIS A 164 -2.71 1.68 -6.24
C HIS A 164 -2.08 0.36 -6.66
N TYR A 165 -0.90 0.05 -6.15
CA TYR A 165 -0.32 -1.28 -6.26
C TYR A 165 0.40 -1.66 -4.96
N GLU A 166 0.37 -2.93 -4.67
CA GLU A 166 1.12 -3.59 -3.61
C GLU A 166 1.68 -4.91 -4.14
N SER A 167 2.71 -5.41 -3.50
CA SER A 167 3.22 -6.75 -3.79
C SER A 167 3.51 -7.49 -2.50
N ASP A 168 3.48 -8.79 -2.58
CA ASP A 168 4.07 -9.71 -1.62
C ASP A 168 5.00 -10.69 -2.34
N PHE A 169 5.56 -11.67 -1.62
CA PHE A 169 6.51 -12.64 -2.21
C PHE A 169 5.91 -13.44 -3.37
N ASN A 170 4.59 -13.62 -3.41
CA ASN A 170 3.91 -14.52 -4.35
C ASN A 170 2.98 -13.80 -5.33
N ASN A 171 2.57 -12.56 -5.01
CA ASN A 171 1.56 -11.84 -5.75
C ASN A 171 1.94 -10.38 -5.97
N PHE A 172 1.65 -9.89 -7.17
CA PHE A 172 1.58 -8.49 -7.50
C PHE A 172 0.11 -8.10 -7.63
N GLN A 173 -0.33 -7.12 -6.83
CA GLN A 173 -1.72 -6.71 -6.76
C GLN A 173 -1.86 -5.24 -7.17
N TRP A 174 -2.93 -4.91 -7.84
CA TRP A 174 -3.21 -3.53 -8.21
C TRP A 174 -4.71 -3.25 -8.25
N ILE A 175 -5.03 -1.97 -8.10
CA ILE A 175 -6.37 -1.43 -8.32
C ILE A 175 -6.27 -0.48 -9.50
N ASP A 176 -7.08 -0.72 -10.52
CA ASP A 176 -7.12 0.10 -11.73
C ASP A 176 -7.95 1.39 -11.55
N LYS A 177 -8.01 2.21 -12.61
CA LYS A 177 -8.81 3.44 -12.64
C LYS A 177 -10.32 3.19 -12.47
N ASP A 178 -10.79 2.00 -12.84
CA ASP A 178 -12.18 1.60 -12.74
C ASP A 178 -12.49 0.95 -11.37
N LEU A 179 -11.55 1.05 -10.41
CA LEU A 179 -11.66 0.53 -9.04
C LEU A 179 -11.76 -0.99 -8.96
N LYS A 180 -11.25 -1.69 -9.96
CA LYS A 180 -11.16 -3.14 -9.97
C LYS A 180 -9.82 -3.57 -9.40
N TRP A 181 -9.89 -4.42 -8.39
CA TRP A 181 -8.71 -5.00 -7.74
C TRP A 181 -8.35 -6.34 -8.37
N TYR A 182 -7.12 -6.43 -8.85
CA TYR A 182 -6.55 -7.60 -9.48
C TYR A 182 -5.35 -8.15 -8.71
N SER A 183 -5.03 -9.41 -8.94
CA SER A 183 -3.82 -10.07 -8.46
C SER A 183 -3.18 -10.87 -9.59
N CYS A 184 -1.86 -10.79 -9.73
CA CYS A 184 -1.03 -11.61 -10.60
C CYS A 184 -0.10 -12.46 -9.76
N ASN A 185 -0.09 -13.78 -9.94
CA ASN A 185 0.83 -14.67 -9.23
C ASN A 185 2.17 -14.85 -9.98
N LEU A 186 3.12 -15.55 -9.36
CA LEU A 186 4.46 -15.80 -9.94
C LEU A 186 4.46 -16.54 -11.28
N PHE A 187 3.34 -17.14 -11.67
CA PHE A 187 3.16 -17.84 -12.94
C PHE A 187 2.50 -16.96 -14.02
N GLY A 188 2.14 -15.72 -13.68
CA GLY A 188 1.49 -14.78 -14.59
C GLY A 188 -0.02 -14.96 -14.69
N GLU A 189 -0.63 -15.76 -13.82
CA GLU A 189 -2.09 -15.88 -13.75
C GLU A 189 -2.66 -14.62 -13.11
N ILE A 190 -3.51 -13.91 -13.88
CA ILE A 190 -4.19 -12.70 -13.43
C ILE A 190 -5.63 -13.03 -13.08
N LYS A 191 -6.04 -12.61 -11.87
CA LYS A 191 -7.40 -12.76 -11.37
C LYS A 191 -7.98 -11.42 -11.00
N LEU A 192 -9.20 -11.14 -11.42
CA LEU A 192 -10.03 -10.09 -10.82
C LEU A 192 -10.47 -10.58 -9.45
N ILE A 193 -10.05 -9.87 -8.42
CA ILE A 193 -10.43 -10.20 -7.04
C ILE A 193 -11.81 -9.63 -6.76
N ARG A 194 -11.97 -8.30 -6.90
CA ARG A 194 -13.28 -7.63 -6.70
C ARG A 194 -13.27 -6.18 -7.13
N GLN A 195 -14.42 -5.54 -7.02
CA GLN A 195 -14.60 -4.10 -7.07
C GLN A 195 -14.36 -3.52 -5.68
N VAL A 196 -13.66 -2.38 -5.59
CA VAL A 196 -13.46 -1.62 -4.35
C VAL A 196 -14.18 -0.28 -4.42
N PRO A 197 -14.51 0.36 -3.29
CA PRO A 197 -15.06 1.71 -3.28
C PRO A 197 -14.04 2.73 -3.77
N ASP A 198 -14.48 3.93 -4.09
CA ASP A 198 -13.58 5.04 -4.39
C ASP A 198 -12.82 5.47 -3.12
N PHE A 199 -11.53 5.79 -3.29
CA PHE A 199 -10.60 6.08 -2.19
C PHE A 199 -9.61 7.17 -2.55
N ASP A 200 -9.07 7.84 -1.55
CA ASP A 200 -7.91 8.72 -1.69
C ASP A 200 -6.62 7.93 -1.41
N LYS A 201 -6.60 7.14 -0.34
CA LYS A 201 -5.52 6.20 0.01
C LYS A 201 -6.13 4.87 0.45
N ILE A 202 -5.43 3.78 0.21
CA ILE A 202 -5.89 2.43 0.53
C ILE A 202 -4.73 1.56 1.00
N GLN A 203 -5.04 0.63 1.89
CA GLN A 203 -4.22 -0.51 2.27
C GLN A 203 -5.03 -1.79 2.06
N ILE A 204 -4.48 -2.74 1.33
CA ILE A 204 -5.00 -4.10 1.26
C ILE A 204 -4.50 -4.83 2.51
N VAL A 205 -5.36 -5.03 3.51
CA VAL A 205 -4.98 -5.71 4.75
C VAL A 205 -4.86 -7.22 4.50
N ASN A 206 -5.85 -7.78 3.81
CA ASN A 206 -5.85 -9.17 3.31
C ASN A 206 -6.91 -9.32 2.22
N SER A 207 -7.17 -10.57 1.75
CA SER A 207 -8.14 -10.85 0.69
C SER A 207 -9.57 -10.39 0.99
N ASP A 208 -9.93 -10.23 2.25
CA ASP A 208 -11.30 -9.94 2.69
C ASP A 208 -11.44 -8.60 3.41
N LEU A 209 -10.33 -7.90 3.65
CA LEU A 209 -10.33 -6.66 4.42
C LEU A 209 -9.46 -5.60 3.76
N ILE A 210 -10.01 -4.41 3.54
CA ILE A 210 -9.27 -3.21 3.17
C ILE A 210 -9.49 -2.11 4.20
N LEU A 211 -8.48 -1.25 4.33
CA LEU A 211 -8.57 0.02 5.03
C LEU A 211 -8.39 1.13 4.00
N PHE A 212 -9.29 2.10 3.94
CA PHE A 212 -9.19 3.19 2.97
C PHE A 212 -9.67 4.52 3.55
N SER A 213 -9.12 5.62 3.01
CA SER A 213 -9.61 6.96 3.31
C SER A 213 -10.41 7.52 2.15
N LYS A 214 -11.42 8.33 2.49
CA LYS A 214 -12.16 9.18 1.56
C LYS A 214 -12.49 10.50 2.24
N GLY A 215 -11.91 11.59 1.72
CA GLY A 215 -11.93 12.88 2.40
C GLY A 215 -11.29 12.79 3.80
N GLU A 216 -11.99 13.29 4.79
CA GLU A 216 -11.55 13.30 6.20
C GLU A 216 -11.96 12.01 6.97
N HIS A 217 -12.40 10.98 6.29
CA HIS A 217 -12.92 9.76 6.90
C HIS A 217 -12.04 8.56 6.56
N LEU A 218 -11.94 7.64 7.51
CA LEU A 218 -11.21 6.39 7.39
C LEU A 218 -12.18 5.22 7.61
N TYR A 219 -12.10 4.22 6.74
CA TYR A 219 -13.05 3.11 6.71
C TYR A 219 -12.35 1.78 6.62
N PHE A 220 -12.85 0.79 7.37
CA PHE A 220 -12.64 -0.61 7.06
C PHE A 220 -13.80 -1.13 6.21
N LEU A 221 -13.49 -1.88 5.17
CA LEU A 221 -14.47 -2.66 4.44
C LEU A 221 -14.10 -4.14 4.55
N ASP A 222 -14.96 -4.87 5.25
CA ASP A 222 -14.92 -6.33 5.32
C ASP A 222 -15.82 -6.89 4.23
N PHE A 223 -15.20 -7.49 3.24
CA PHE A 223 -15.91 -8.08 2.10
C PHE A 223 -16.60 -9.41 2.46
N LYS A 224 -16.16 -10.10 3.48
CA LYS A 224 -16.78 -11.36 3.91
C LYS A 224 -18.16 -11.11 4.53
N SER A 225 -18.26 -10.09 5.38
CA SER A 225 -19.52 -9.69 6.00
C SER A 225 -20.27 -8.63 5.18
N ASN A 226 -19.63 -8.08 4.14
CA ASN A 226 -20.10 -6.94 3.33
C ASN A 226 -20.45 -5.71 4.20
N LYS A 227 -19.60 -5.43 5.20
CA LYS A 227 -19.78 -4.33 6.14
C LYS A 227 -18.70 -3.27 5.97
N THR A 228 -19.12 -2.01 5.94
CA THR A 228 -18.24 -0.85 6.02
C THR A 228 -18.32 -0.26 7.41
N LEU A 229 -17.17 -0.12 8.07
CA LEU A 229 -17.03 0.44 9.42
C LEU A 229 -16.26 1.74 9.33
N GLU A 230 -16.86 2.85 9.73
CA GLU A 230 -16.14 4.10 9.87
C GLU A 230 -15.32 4.10 11.16
N VAL A 231 -14.05 4.50 11.06
CA VAL A 231 -13.14 4.61 12.21
C VAL A 231 -13.37 5.95 12.90
N GLN A 232 -13.82 5.91 14.15
CA GLN A 232 -14.04 7.08 14.99
C GLN A 232 -12.87 7.34 15.92
N ASN A 233 -12.81 8.56 16.47
CA ASN A 233 -11.79 8.99 17.45
C ASN A 233 -10.36 9.01 16.89
N VAL A 234 -10.22 9.22 15.58
CA VAL A 234 -8.93 9.45 14.91
C VAL A 234 -8.83 10.88 14.38
N ASN A 235 -7.63 11.33 14.06
CA ASN A 235 -7.45 12.59 13.35
C ASN A 235 -8.14 12.54 11.98
N LYS A 236 -8.60 13.68 11.51
CA LYS A 236 -9.25 13.82 10.20
C LYS A 236 -8.29 14.11 9.04
N SER A 237 -6.99 14.10 9.31
CA SER A 237 -5.94 14.25 8.31
C SER A 237 -5.06 13.01 8.31
N PHE A 238 -4.80 12.46 7.12
CA PHE A 238 -4.05 11.21 6.95
C PHE A 238 -2.99 11.39 5.87
N ASP A 239 -1.75 11.72 6.27
CA ASP A 239 -0.62 11.71 5.32
C ASP A 239 -0.23 10.27 4.98
N PHE A 240 -0.31 9.39 5.98
CA PHE A 240 -0.11 7.95 5.84
C PHE A 240 -0.89 7.22 6.94
N PHE A 241 -1.34 6.00 6.65
CA PHE A 241 -1.88 5.09 7.65
C PHE A 241 -1.51 3.64 7.31
N ILE A 242 -1.41 2.83 8.35
CA ILE A 242 -1.23 1.38 8.24
C ILE A 242 -1.94 0.68 9.40
N TYR A 243 -2.67 -0.38 9.08
CA TYR A 243 -3.30 -1.27 10.06
C TYR A 243 -2.62 -2.62 10.04
N LYS A 244 -2.14 -3.04 11.19
CA LYS A 244 -1.46 -4.31 11.39
C LYS A 244 -1.64 -4.78 12.83
N ASP A 245 -1.95 -6.06 13.05
CA ASP A 245 -2.02 -6.68 14.38
C ASP A 245 -2.92 -5.90 15.36
N GLN A 246 -4.09 -5.44 14.86
CA GLN A 246 -5.06 -4.62 15.61
C GLN A 246 -4.54 -3.22 16.00
N ILE A 247 -3.40 -2.81 15.48
CA ILE A 247 -2.87 -1.46 15.65
C ILE A 247 -3.05 -0.68 14.36
N LEU A 248 -3.73 0.45 14.45
CA LEU A 248 -3.79 1.46 13.41
C LEU A 248 -2.78 2.55 13.72
N SER A 249 -1.76 2.67 12.89
CA SER A 249 -0.79 3.77 12.95
C SER A 249 -1.16 4.82 11.91
N ILE A 250 -1.30 6.07 12.35
CA ILE A 250 -1.59 7.22 11.49
C ILE A 250 -0.44 8.21 11.61
N PHE A 251 0.15 8.57 10.47
CA PHE A 251 1.09 9.67 10.37
C PHE A 251 0.38 10.91 9.84
N THR A 252 0.52 12.01 10.56
CA THR A 252 0.04 13.34 10.18
C THR A 252 0.76 14.41 10.99
N ASN A 253 1.02 15.57 10.37
CA ASN A 253 1.63 16.72 11.05
C ASN A 253 2.92 16.38 11.84
N ARG A 254 3.80 15.56 11.27
CA ARG A 254 5.05 15.10 11.90
C ARG A 254 4.85 14.35 13.23
N GLN A 255 3.72 13.65 13.34
CA GLN A 255 3.42 12.76 14.47
C GLN A 255 2.96 11.40 13.95
N ILE A 256 3.34 10.35 14.67
CA ILE A 256 2.73 9.03 14.54
C ILE A 256 1.85 8.80 15.75
N LYS A 257 0.59 8.48 15.50
CA LYS A 257 -0.38 8.08 16.52
C LYS A 257 -0.77 6.63 16.30
N ASN A 258 -0.61 5.82 17.34
CA ASN A 258 -0.99 4.42 17.32
C ASN A 258 -2.28 4.24 18.09
N TYR A 259 -3.24 3.56 17.49
CA TYR A 259 -4.55 3.29 18.05
C TYR A 259 -4.81 1.79 18.08
N LYS A 260 -5.41 1.30 19.16
CA LYS A 260 -5.98 -0.05 19.22
C LYS A 260 -7.33 -0.03 18.54
N ILE A 261 -7.53 -0.94 17.59
CA ILE A 261 -8.81 -1.18 16.94
C ILE A 261 -9.13 -2.67 16.98
N LEU A 262 -10.29 -2.99 17.52
CA LEU A 262 -10.84 -4.34 17.48
C LEU A 262 -11.95 -4.35 16.43
N LEU A 263 -11.72 -5.07 15.36
CA LEU A 263 -12.76 -5.31 14.36
C LEU A 263 -13.69 -6.42 14.88
N PRO A 264 -15.00 -6.31 14.64
CA PRO A 264 -16.01 -7.27 15.12
C PRO A 264 -15.89 -8.65 14.48
#